data_cf4bb241acc3a04e5f2fdc2775341cd8
#
_entry.id   cf4bb241acc3a04e5f2fdc2775341cd8
#
_cell.length_a   1.000
_cell.length_b   1.000
_cell.length_c   1.000
_cell.angle_alpha   90.00
_cell.angle_beta   90.00
_cell.angle_gamma   90.00
#
_symmetry.space_group_name_H-M   'P 1'
#
loop_
_entity.id
_entity.type
_entity.pdbx_description
1 polymer ?
#
loop_
_entity_poly.entity_id
_entity_poly.type
_entity_poly.pdbx_seq_one_letter_code
_entity_poly.pdbx_strand_id
1 'polypeptide(L)'
;MAVILPVSTITFGADAQETETIYIQANRKPTYTIKRVQGGTPASYSLETAGDGYIFRVMASEWQTDTPTSNIEDITFDDGTPNTAILRVETRKSPSGMLYFENDYMTLTPDSEKKRVYFKAISPSGTTVNISHSSYGIIKSATVSTLEMESTNVYRGYVDFTTNANSIYFRSEVFTISIKDTDGYMMERDFQLLQPSQKVFPCWREMFYNIKTDNGSAEYALVDSDKNKTVYRGRINTFGTTGSVEIDLARIVRPLLRSSYDLLFNGDFYPDETASLNFSLNINSQPVRYYMTYDNYSYNGNEDTSMILNMPIQKRLAKGQPFAVSFLNTGEDKATVDGNTEAIEKGVSHFADYLTGNSFTANIGSSEWSMTAEDWCGRYILFYINVRGGCDWLLTEGYDTMTDTMTDGTMTRPYNNNGARFGKSQYLRTITKKLNLHTGWLTDAESMLMPNLLESARVWVYDNVEDKVHPVVITDTNMTYKTFENQNRQMVSYDINVEFSHGYERR
;
A
#
# COMPACT_ATOMS: atom_id res chain seq x y z
N MET A 1 0.22 14.91 -3.38
CA MET A 1 1.57 15.31 -3.89
C MET A 1 1.30 16.16 -5.11
N ALA A 2 1.98 17.28 -5.31
CA ALA A 2 1.81 18.05 -6.54
C ALA A 2 2.38 17.27 -7.74
N VAL A 3 1.96 17.61 -8.95
CA VAL A 3 2.56 17.07 -10.17
C VAL A 3 4.06 17.39 -10.16
N ILE A 4 4.88 16.36 -10.33
CA ILE A 4 6.34 16.49 -10.39
C ILE A 4 6.79 16.17 -11.81
N LEU A 5 7.43 17.16 -12.44
CA LEU A 5 8.10 17.00 -13.71
C LEU A 5 9.61 16.87 -13.47
N PRO A 6 10.27 15.93 -14.15
CA PRO A 6 11.72 15.77 -14.05
C PRO A 6 12.48 16.92 -14.71
N VAL A 7 11.89 17.47 -15.74
CA VAL A 7 12.47 18.56 -16.55
C VAL A 7 11.44 19.67 -16.73
N SER A 8 11.92 20.88 -16.82
CA SER A 8 11.08 22.04 -17.08
C SER A 8 11.08 22.46 -18.55
N THR A 9 12.00 21.94 -19.36
CA THR A 9 12.15 22.29 -20.76
C THR A 9 12.65 21.10 -21.58
N ILE A 10 12.03 20.88 -22.73
CA ILE A 10 12.49 19.96 -23.77
C ILE A 10 12.81 20.78 -25.00
N THR A 11 13.92 20.47 -25.66
CA THR A 11 14.31 21.10 -26.91
C THR A 11 14.53 20.07 -28.01
N PHE A 12 13.81 20.18 -29.11
CA PHE A 12 13.98 19.36 -30.31
C PHE A 12 14.76 20.13 -31.38
N GLY A 13 15.49 19.38 -32.20
CA GLY A 13 16.07 19.88 -33.44
C GLY A 13 15.02 20.01 -34.57
N ALA A 14 15.53 20.22 -35.78
CA ALA A 14 14.67 20.42 -36.94
C ALA A 14 14.18 19.12 -37.60
N ASP A 15 14.70 17.96 -37.20
CA ASP A 15 14.40 16.70 -37.84
C ASP A 15 13.08 16.11 -37.34
N ALA A 16 12.28 15.63 -38.29
CA ALA A 16 10.96 15.07 -38.00
C ALA A 16 11.03 13.78 -37.17
N GLN A 17 10.00 13.55 -36.36
CA GLN A 17 9.71 12.32 -35.66
C GLN A 17 10.58 11.99 -34.44
N GLU A 18 11.31 12.95 -33.93
CA GLU A 18 11.90 12.77 -32.62
C GLU A 18 10.83 12.65 -31.55
N THR A 19 10.96 11.64 -30.72
CA THR A 19 10.04 11.42 -29.60
C THR A 19 10.80 11.53 -28.28
N GLU A 20 10.33 12.40 -27.45
CA GLU A 20 10.77 12.54 -26.06
C GLU A 20 9.75 11.93 -25.14
N THR A 21 10.23 11.20 -24.15
CA THR A 21 9.36 10.54 -23.18
C THR A 21 9.69 11.05 -21.78
N ILE A 22 8.69 11.62 -21.10
CA ILE A 22 8.82 12.15 -19.74
C ILE A 22 7.95 11.32 -18.82
N TYR A 23 8.53 10.90 -17.72
CA TYR A 23 7.79 10.27 -16.65
C TYR A 23 7.29 11.32 -15.65
N ILE A 24 5.97 11.38 -15.48
CA ILE A 24 5.29 12.32 -14.59
C ILE A 24 4.85 11.59 -13.34
N GLN A 25 5.23 12.11 -12.17
CA GLN A 25 4.68 11.67 -10.89
C GLN A 25 3.52 12.58 -10.50
N ALA A 26 2.35 12.00 -10.28
CA ALA A 26 1.17 12.69 -9.82
C ALA A 26 0.28 11.71 -9.04
N ASN A 27 -0.51 12.23 -8.11
CA ASN A 27 -1.43 11.42 -7.31
C ASN A 27 -2.62 10.89 -8.12
N ARG A 28 -2.98 11.61 -9.18
CA ARG A 28 -4.06 11.25 -10.12
C ARG A 28 -3.59 11.48 -11.53
N LYS A 29 -4.26 10.83 -12.48
CA LYS A 29 -3.97 11.08 -13.90
C LYS A 29 -4.12 12.58 -14.20
N PRO A 30 -3.01 13.29 -14.49
CA PRO A 30 -3.09 14.71 -14.73
C PRO A 30 -3.80 14.98 -16.07
N THR A 31 -4.53 16.07 -16.11
CA THR A 31 -4.94 16.69 -17.36
C THR A 31 -3.86 17.65 -17.81
N TYR A 32 -3.73 17.89 -19.11
CA TYR A 32 -2.78 18.89 -19.60
C TYR A 32 -3.44 19.88 -20.53
N THR A 33 -2.97 21.13 -20.48
CA THR A 33 -3.37 22.20 -21.38
C THR A 33 -2.14 22.76 -22.07
N ILE A 34 -2.27 23.09 -23.36
CA ILE A 34 -1.17 23.58 -24.19
C ILE A 34 -1.40 25.06 -24.46
N LYS A 35 -0.42 25.87 -24.12
CA LYS A 35 -0.38 27.29 -24.44
C LYS A 35 0.78 27.56 -25.40
N ARG A 36 0.48 27.93 -26.62
CA ARG A 36 1.49 28.33 -27.58
C ARG A 36 2.05 29.70 -27.20
N VAL A 37 3.36 29.77 -26.96
CA VAL A 37 4.10 30.99 -26.61
C VAL A 37 4.65 31.65 -27.88
N GLN A 38 5.20 30.82 -28.76
CA GLN A 38 5.73 31.26 -30.05
C GLN A 38 5.26 30.31 -31.15
N GLY A 39 4.79 30.87 -32.27
CA GLY A 39 4.24 30.07 -33.37
C GLY A 39 5.32 29.42 -34.21
N GLY A 40 5.09 28.17 -34.59
CA GLY A 40 5.89 27.32 -35.44
C GLY A 40 5.12 26.04 -35.74
N THR A 41 5.80 24.99 -36.13
CA THR A 41 5.17 23.66 -36.28
C THR A 41 4.95 23.06 -34.89
N PRO A 42 3.69 22.78 -34.49
CA PRO A 42 3.41 22.24 -33.16
C PRO A 42 3.91 20.81 -33.02
N ALA A 43 4.33 20.41 -31.84
CA ALA A 43 4.56 19.01 -31.49
C ALA A 43 3.24 18.26 -31.27
N SER A 44 3.28 16.94 -31.31
CA SER A 44 2.16 16.10 -30.91
C SER A 44 2.41 15.49 -29.54
N TYR A 45 1.33 15.26 -28.79
CA TYR A 45 1.42 14.89 -27.37
C TYR A 45 0.54 13.69 -27.06
N SER A 46 1.03 12.79 -26.21
CA SER A 46 0.21 11.72 -25.63
C SER A 46 0.55 11.51 -24.14
N LEU A 47 -0.45 11.11 -23.35
CA LEU A 47 -0.31 10.81 -21.95
C LEU A 47 -0.87 9.41 -21.66
N GLU A 48 -0.02 8.52 -21.19
CA GLU A 48 -0.32 7.12 -20.88
C GLU A 48 -0.04 6.81 -19.42
N THR A 49 -0.76 5.85 -18.85
CA THR A 49 -0.47 5.35 -17.49
C THR A 49 0.65 4.31 -17.58
N ALA A 50 1.64 4.42 -16.69
CA ALA A 50 2.78 3.50 -16.64
C ALA A 50 3.22 3.26 -15.19
N GLY A 51 3.00 2.06 -14.69
CA GLY A 51 3.35 1.71 -13.31
C GLY A 51 2.71 2.67 -12.30
N ASP A 52 3.53 3.27 -11.46
CA ASP A 52 3.12 4.19 -10.39
C ASP A 52 2.99 5.65 -10.85
N GLY A 53 3.06 5.91 -12.16
CA GLY A 53 3.04 7.26 -12.68
C GLY A 53 2.47 7.32 -14.09
N TYR A 54 2.84 8.38 -14.82
CA TYR A 54 2.32 8.65 -16.14
C TYR A 54 3.47 8.96 -17.09
N ILE A 55 3.38 8.41 -18.31
CA ILE A 55 4.32 8.71 -19.38
C ILE A 55 3.71 9.76 -20.28
N PHE A 56 4.38 10.89 -20.41
CA PHE A 56 4.03 11.92 -21.35
C PHE A 56 5.02 11.88 -22.52
N ARG A 57 4.52 11.63 -23.71
CA ARG A 57 5.32 11.59 -24.92
C ARG A 57 5.10 12.85 -25.71
N VAL A 58 6.20 13.43 -26.15
CA VAL A 58 6.23 14.58 -27.02
C VAL A 58 6.90 14.14 -28.31
N MET A 59 6.24 14.27 -29.43
CA MET A 59 6.79 13.95 -30.73
C MET A 59 6.89 15.22 -31.57
N ALA A 60 8.10 15.54 -32.00
CA ALA A 60 8.34 16.67 -32.86
C ALA A 60 7.73 16.42 -34.24
N SER A 61 7.07 17.41 -34.79
CA SER A 61 6.57 17.38 -36.16
C SER A 61 7.64 17.83 -37.14
N GLU A 62 7.56 17.35 -38.40
CA GLU A 62 8.42 17.81 -39.47
C GLU A 62 8.34 19.34 -39.64
N TRP A 63 9.50 19.99 -39.67
CA TRP A 63 9.57 21.45 -39.76
C TRP A 63 9.15 21.93 -41.16
N GLN A 64 8.16 22.79 -41.20
CA GLN A 64 7.73 23.41 -42.47
C GLN A 64 8.60 24.64 -42.78
N THR A 65 9.01 24.77 -44.07
CA THR A 65 10.01 25.74 -44.53
C THR A 65 9.64 27.21 -44.31
N ASP A 66 8.36 27.53 -44.18
CA ASP A 66 7.85 28.91 -44.10
C ASP A 66 7.49 29.36 -42.67
N THR A 67 7.86 28.57 -41.67
CA THR A 67 7.54 28.87 -40.28
C THR A 67 8.69 29.59 -39.55
N PRO A 68 8.42 30.30 -38.43
CA PRO A 68 9.47 30.92 -37.60
C PRO A 68 10.55 29.93 -37.18
N THR A 69 11.72 30.42 -36.79
CA THR A 69 12.92 29.64 -36.49
C THR A 69 12.77 28.76 -35.22
N SER A 70 11.72 28.97 -34.44
CA SER A 70 11.40 28.13 -33.26
C SER A 70 9.90 28.11 -32.99
N ASN A 71 9.43 27.02 -32.43
CA ASN A 71 8.10 26.87 -31.83
C ASN A 71 8.28 26.66 -30.33
N ILE A 72 7.55 27.40 -29.49
CA ILE A 72 7.59 27.31 -28.05
C ILE A 72 6.17 27.09 -27.53
N GLU A 73 5.98 26.00 -26.81
CA GLU A 73 4.70 25.61 -26.21
C GLU A 73 4.91 25.35 -24.73
N ASP A 74 4.10 25.98 -23.88
CA ASP A 74 4.05 25.71 -22.45
C ASP A 74 2.89 24.76 -22.18
N ILE A 75 3.20 23.59 -21.61
CA ILE A 75 2.25 22.55 -21.28
C ILE A 75 2.06 22.56 -19.77
N THR A 76 0.85 22.90 -19.34
CA THR A 76 0.50 22.94 -17.92
C THR A 76 -0.20 21.63 -17.54
N PHE A 77 0.34 20.93 -16.56
CA PHE A 77 -0.25 19.71 -15.98
C PHE A 77 -0.97 20.06 -14.69
N ASP A 78 -2.18 19.51 -14.55
CA ASP A 78 -3.07 19.69 -13.40
C ASP A 78 -3.64 18.34 -12.98
N ASP A 79 -3.39 17.91 -11.74
CA ASP A 79 -3.93 16.70 -11.12
C ASP A 79 -5.07 16.98 -10.13
N GLY A 80 -5.61 18.21 -10.16
CA GLY A 80 -6.66 18.69 -9.25
C GLY A 80 -6.14 19.18 -7.90
N THR A 81 -4.80 19.24 -7.72
CA THR A 81 -4.19 19.91 -6.57
C THR A 81 -3.95 21.42 -6.87
N PRO A 82 -3.78 22.28 -5.86
CA PRO A 82 -3.56 23.72 -6.10
C PRO A 82 -2.24 24.04 -6.79
N ASN A 83 -1.34 23.05 -6.98
CA ASN A 83 -0.03 23.25 -7.60
C ASN A 83 0.00 22.60 -8.98
N THR A 84 0.11 23.41 -10.01
CA THR A 84 0.32 22.97 -11.39
C THR A 84 1.81 22.93 -11.74
N ALA A 85 2.20 22.04 -12.63
CA ALA A 85 3.54 21.97 -13.18
C ALA A 85 3.55 22.40 -14.65
N ILE A 86 4.57 23.12 -15.08
CA ILE A 86 4.70 23.61 -16.45
C ILE A 86 5.93 22.98 -17.10
N LEU A 87 5.72 22.36 -18.25
CA LEU A 87 6.75 21.88 -19.15
C LEU A 87 6.81 22.79 -20.36
N ARG A 88 7.97 23.32 -20.67
CA ARG A 88 8.22 24.05 -21.92
C ARG A 88 8.75 23.10 -22.98
N VAL A 89 8.11 23.07 -24.14
CA VAL A 89 8.57 22.35 -25.32
C VAL A 89 9.02 23.37 -26.34
N GLU A 90 10.28 23.28 -26.75
CA GLU A 90 10.89 24.16 -27.72
C GLU A 90 11.40 23.34 -28.91
N THR A 91 10.92 23.62 -30.10
CA THR A 91 11.41 23.04 -31.35
C THR A 91 12.20 24.11 -32.09
N ARG A 92 13.46 23.85 -32.39
CA ARG A 92 14.36 24.79 -33.06
C ARG A 92 14.76 24.29 -34.43
N LYS A 93 14.82 25.17 -35.40
CA LYS A 93 15.37 24.90 -36.72
C LYS A 93 16.91 25.04 -36.67
N SER A 94 17.58 24.04 -36.13
CA SER A 94 19.03 24.01 -36.12
C SER A 94 19.58 22.63 -36.39
N PRO A 95 20.49 22.45 -37.37
CA PRO A 95 21.02 21.15 -37.74
C PRO A 95 22.13 20.61 -36.84
N SER A 96 22.47 21.26 -35.77
CA SER A 96 23.63 20.89 -34.96
C SER A 96 23.29 19.98 -33.81
N GLY A 97 23.38 18.68 -34.05
CA GLY A 97 23.54 17.64 -33.05
C GLY A 97 22.34 17.28 -32.20
N MET A 98 22.27 16.04 -31.82
CA MET A 98 21.23 15.48 -30.96
C MET A 98 21.82 14.54 -29.95
N LEU A 99 21.27 14.55 -28.76
CA LEU A 99 21.61 13.61 -27.71
C LEU A 99 20.34 12.95 -27.20
N TYR A 100 20.29 11.62 -27.20
CA TYR A 100 19.16 10.89 -26.69
C TYR A 100 19.59 9.60 -26.00
N PHE A 101 18.79 9.19 -25.02
CA PHE A 101 18.96 7.93 -24.29
C PHE A 101 18.10 6.85 -24.95
N GLU A 102 18.54 5.60 -24.84
CA GLU A 102 17.70 4.45 -25.21
C GLU A 102 16.46 4.35 -24.32
N ASN A 103 16.60 4.74 -23.06
CA ASN A 103 15.51 4.93 -22.11
C ASN A 103 15.81 6.19 -21.32
N ASP A 104 14.87 7.10 -21.21
CA ASP A 104 15.07 8.40 -20.54
C ASP A 104 14.96 8.31 -19.02
N TYR A 105 14.62 7.17 -18.47
CA TYR A 105 14.51 6.93 -17.05
C TYR A 105 14.95 5.52 -16.64
N MET A 106 15.28 5.35 -15.37
CA MET A 106 15.55 4.07 -14.72
C MET A 106 14.97 4.07 -13.31
N THR A 107 14.25 3.02 -12.96
CA THR A 107 13.86 2.80 -11.57
C THR A 107 15.05 2.27 -10.77
N LEU A 108 15.39 2.99 -9.71
CA LEU A 108 16.50 2.62 -8.84
C LEU A 108 16.08 1.55 -7.85
N THR A 109 16.92 0.56 -7.70
CA THR A 109 16.88 -0.36 -6.56
C THR A 109 17.95 0.07 -5.54
N PRO A 110 17.71 -0.11 -4.23
CA PRO A 110 18.67 0.31 -3.20
C PRO A 110 20.00 -0.44 -3.21
N ASP A 111 20.23 -1.29 -4.19
CA ASP A 111 21.44 -2.03 -4.34
C ASP A 111 22.55 -1.18 -4.96
N SER A 112 23.71 -1.19 -4.35
CA SER A 112 24.91 -0.46 -4.80
C SER A 112 25.55 -1.03 -6.08
N GLU A 113 24.80 -1.73 -6.88
CA GLU A 113 25.31 -2.27 -8.14
C GLU A 113 25.56 -1.15 -9.16
N LYS A 114 26.60 -1.33 -9.94
CA LYS A 114 26.85 -0.48 -11.08
C LYS A 114 25.67 -0.58 -12.05
N LYS A 115 25.11 0.55 -12.38
CA LYS A 115 24.07 0.68 -13.39
C LYS A 115 24.65 1.32 -14.63
N ARG A 116 24.18 0.89 -15.80
CA ARG A 116 24.63 1.41 -17.08
C ARG A 116 23.47 1.94 -17.88
N VAL A 117 23.63 3.13 -18.41
CA VAL A 117 22.67 3.78 -19.28
C VAL A 117 23.37 4.12 -20.59
N TYR A 118 22.78 3.67 -21.69
CA TYR A 118 23.29 3.95 -23.03
C TYR A 118 22.65 5.21 -23.58
N PHE A 119 23.45 5.97 -24.34
CA PHE A 119 22.98 7.12 -25.08
C PHE A 119 23.60 7.15 -26.47
N LYS A 120 22.93 7.88 -27.36
CA LYS A 120 23.43 8.19 -28.70
C LYS A 120 23.56 9.68 -28.88
N ALA A 121 24.60 10.07 -29.58
CA ALA A 121 24.84 11.46 -29.94
C ALA A 121 25.03 11.56 -31.47
N ILE A 122 24.32 12.49 -32.08
CA ILE A 122 24.50 12.84 -33.50
C ILE A 122 25.25 14.16 -33.52
N SER A 123 26.47 14.14 -34.05
CA SER A 123 27.29 15.36 -34.16
C SER A 123 28.19 15.29 -35.38
N PRO A 124 28.24 16.35 -36.22
CA PRO A 124 29.09 16.38 -37.39
C PRO A 124 30.60 16.53 -37.07
N SER A 125 30.97 16.86 -35.83
CA SER A 125 32.36 17.09 -35.42
C SER A 125 32.69 16.39 -34.11
N GLY A 126 33.96 16.08 -33.85
CA GLY A 126 34.44 15.38 -32.66
C GLY A 126 33.90 15.97 -31.35
N THR A 127 33.56 15.12 -30.40
CA THR A 127 32.78 15.53 -29.23
C THR A 127 33.48 15.26 -27.92
N THR A 128 33.36 16.18 -26.99
CA THR A 128 33.73 15.99 -25.57
C THR A 128 32.45 15.75 -24.78
N VAL A 129 32.39 14.69 -23.98
CA VAL A 129 31.26 14.36 -23.13
C VAL A 129 31.55 14.77 -21.69
N ASN A 130 30.68 15.55 -21.11
CA ASN A 130 30.71 15.89 -19.69
C ASN A 130 29.45 15.36 -19.00
N ILE A 131 29.57 14.96 -17.74
CA ILE A 131 28.44 14.66 -16.88
C ILE A 131 28.38 15.70 -15.79
N SER A 132 27.19 16.24 -15.58
CA SER A 132 26.85 16.93 -14.36
C SER A 132 25.69 16.18 -13.67
N HIS A 133 25.77 16.02 -12.37
CA HIS A 133 24.66 15.51 -11.58
C HIS A 133 24.40 16.44 -10.40
N SER A 134 23.15 16.55 -10.01
CA SER A 134 22.80 17.32 -8.83
C SER A 134 23.36 16.60 -7.59
N SER A 135 23.96 17.36 -6.67
CA SER A 135 24.70 16.85 -5.53
C SER A 135 23.84 16.30 -4.39
N TYR A 136 22.68 15.77 -4.65
CA TYR A 136 21.75 15.30 -3.60
C TYR A 136 22.03 13.89 -3.05
N GLY A 137 23.11 13.25 -3.48
CA GLY A 137 23.68 12.11 -2.78
C GLY A 137 23.18 10.74 -3.20
N ILE A 138 22.33 10.62 -4.20
CA ILE A 138 21.92 9.32 -4.75
C ILE A 138 23.05 8.72 -5.58
N ILE A 139 23.68 9.50 -6.43
CA ILE A 139 24.80 9.07 -7.24
C ILE A 139 26.09 9.22 -6.45
N LYS A 140 26.72 8.11 -6.15
CA LYS A 140 28.03 8.07 -5.50
C LYS A 140 29.16 8.41 -6.48
N SER A 141 29.05 7.88 -7.68
CA SER A 141 30.01 8.15 -8.76
C SER A 141 29.36 7.90 -10.11
N ALA A 142 29.69 8.71 -11.09
CA ALA A 142 29.29 8.54 -12.47
C ALA A 142 30.52 8.68 -13.37
N THR A 143 30.64 7.80 -14.35
CA THR A 143 31.71 7.82 -15.34
C THR A 143 31.12 7.65 -16.72
N VAL A 144 31.53 8.47 -17.67
CA VAL A 144 31.15 8.35 -19.09
C VAL A 144 32.16 7.53 -19.83
N SER A 145 31.68 6.65 -20.70
CA SER A 145 32.57 5.96 -21.66
C SER A 145 33.12 6.92 -22.71
N THR A 146 34.17 6.52 -23.36
CA THR A 146 34.54 7.12 -24.66
C THR A 146 33.43 6.88 -25.67
N LEU A 147 33.22 7.87 -26.55
CA LEU A 147 32.25 7.72 -27.62
C LEU A 147 32.80 6.79 -28.72
N GLU A 148 32.01 5.82 -29.11
CA GLU A 148 32.29 4.94 -30.24
C GLU A 148 31.44 5.37 -31.42
N MET A 149 32.05 5.51 -32.61
CA MET A 149 31.33 5.86 -33.81
C MET A 149 30.56 4.62 -34.31
N GLU A 150 29.21 4.71 -34.31
CA GLU A 150 28.31 3.66 -34.81
C GLU A 150 28.09 3.78 -36.30
N SER A 151 28.00 5.02 -36.81
CA SER A 151 27.87 5.38 -38.22
C SER A 151 28.37 6.78 -38.44
N THR A 152 28.31 7.28 -39.71
CA THR A 152 28.72 8.66 -40.02
C THR A 152 27.92 9.64 -39.16
N ASN A 153 28.63 10.44 -38.35
CA ASN A 153 28.05 11.42 -37.40
C ASN A 153 27.23 10.85 -36.24
N VAL A 154 27.11 9.53 -36.08
CA VAL A 154 26.41 8.92 -34.97
C VAL A 154 27.40 8.25 -34.02
N TYR A 155 27.39 8.68 -32.80
CA TYR A 155 28.24 8.17 -31.72
C TYR A 155 27.40 7.49 -30.67
N ARG A 156 27.89 6.38 -30.14
CA ARG A 156 27.30 5.66 -29.00
C ARG A 156 28.19 5.79 -27.80
N GLY A 157 27.58 6.05 -26.66
CA GLY A 157 28.26 6.08 -25.38
C GLY A 157 27.39 5.47 -24.28
N TYR A 158 27.97 5.34 -23.12
CA TYR A 158 27.23 4.92 -21.93
C TYR A 158 27.73 5.67 -20.70
N VAL A 159 26.85 5.76 -19.73
CA VAL A 159 27.16 6.24 -18.38
C VAL A 159 27.12 5.05 -17.44
N ASP A 160 28.23 4.80 -16.78
CA ASP A 160 28.29 3.91 -15.63
C ASP A 160 28.16 4.74 -14.36
N PHE A 161 27.19 4.45 -13.55
CA PHE A 161 27.04 5.08 -12.24
C PHE A 161 26.82 4.08 -11.14
N THR A 162 27.27 4.44 -9.94
CA THR A 162 27.01 3.70 -8.71
C THR A 162 26.13 4.56 -7.83
N THR A 163 25.12 3.94 -7.23
CA THR A 163 24.26 4.61 -6.26
C THR A 163 24.85 4.47 -4.87
N ASN A 164 24.58 5.43 -4.02
CA ASN A 164 24.93 5.34 -2.62
C ASN A 164 23.97 4.35 -1.95
N ALA A 165 24.46 3.22 -1.44
CA ALA A 165 23.64 2.16 -0.86
C ALA A 165 22.72 2.59 0.30
N ASN A 166 23.08 3.70 0.95
CA ASN A 166 22.34 4.27 2.07
C ASN A 166 21.63 5.57 1.68
N SER A 167 21.59 5.92 0.40
CA SER A 167 20.97 7.15 -0.02
C SER A 167 19.48 7.00 -0.19
N ILE A 168 18.84 8.09 0.05
CA ILE A 168 17.42 8.27 0.07
C ILE A 168 16.91 8.35 -1.34
N TYR A 169 15.96 7.52 -1.63
CA TYR A 169 15.24 7.56 -2.88
C TYR A 169 13.89 8.26 -2.69
N PHE A 170 13.92 9.51 -2.20
CA PHE A 170 12.70 10.30 -1.96
C PHE A 170 12.28 11.18 -3.08
N ARG A 171 13.21 11.41 -4.00
CA ARG A 171 12.96 12.28 -5.12
C ARG A 171 13.56 11.62 -6.34
N SER A 172 12.91 11.78 -7.48
CA SER A 172 13.59 11.55 -8.73
C SER A 172 14.84 12.45 -8.75
N GLU A 173 15.98 11.86 -8.98
CA GLU A 173 17.20 12.60 -9.25
C GLU A 173 17.42 12.62 -10.76
N VAL A 174 17.91 13.74 -11.24
CA VAL A 174 18.19 13.92 -12.65
C VAL A 174 19.70 14.08 -12.77
N PHE A 175 20.34 13.33 -13.65
CA PHE A 175 21.66 13.68 -14.11
C PHE A 175 21.62 14.16 -15.56
N THR A 176 22.40 15.17 -15.83
CA THR A 176 22.48 15.78 -17.15
C THR A 176 23.75 15.34 -17.84
N ILE A 177 23.63 14.82 -19.05
CA ILE A 177 24.77 14.63 -19.92
C ILE A 177 24.84 15.86 -20.84
N SER A 178 26.01 16.49 -20.88
CA SER A 178 26.30 17.54 -21.86
C SER A 178 27.38 17.08 -22.80
N ILE A 179 27.16 17.29 -24.10
CA ILE A 179 28.13 17.04 -25.15
C ILE A 179 28.45 18.35 -25.80
N LYS A 180 29.74 18.69 -25.84
CA LYS A 180 30.25 19.87 -26.52
C LYS A 180 30.95 19.43 -27.78
N ASP A 181 30.53 19.98 -28.91
CA ASP A 181 31.19 19.76 -30.18
C ASP A 181 32.43 20.65 -30.37
N THR A 182 33.18 20.46 -31.44
CA THR A 182 34.39 21.28 -31.73
C THR A 182 34.05 22.72 -32.07
N ASP A 183 32.83 23.01 -32.48
CA ASP A 183 32.36 24.36 -32.82
C ASP A 183 31.81 25.12 -31.61
N GLY A 184 31.79 24.44 -30.44
CA GLY A 184 31.36 25.04 -29.17
C GLY A 184 29.87 24.90 -28.88
N TYR A 185 29.09 24.21 -29.73
CA TYR A 185 27.69 23.90 -29.44
C TYR A 185 27.62 22.88 -28.33
N MET A 186 26.71 23.12 -27.37
CA MET A 186 26.47 22.26 -26.23
C MET A 186 25.07 21.64 -26.36
N MET A 187 25.02 20.31 -26.34
CA MET A 187 23.79 19.54 -26.27
C MET A 187 23.67 19.00 -24.88
N GLU A 188 22.53 19.18 -24.27
CA GLU A 188 22.25 18.70 -22.91
C GLU A 188 21.01 17.81 -22.92
N ARG A 189 21.09 16.74 -22.16
CA ARG A 189 19.98 15.82 -21.96
C ARG A 189 19.94 15.32 -20.53
N ASP A 190 18.76 15.37 -19.99
CA ASP A 190 18.50 14.90 -18.63
C ASP A 190 18.03 13.45 -18.65
N PHE A 191 18.61 12.65 -17.77
CA PHE A 191 18.21 11.28 -17.51
C PHE A 191 17.63 11.20 -16.10
N GLN A 192 16.45 10.59 -15.99
CA GLN A 192 15.72 10.56 -14.75
C GLN A 192 15.93 9.25 -13.98
N LEU A 193 16.32 9.40 -12.72
CA LEU A 193 16.36 8.31 -11.76
C LEU A 193 15.07 8.33 -10.92
N LEU A 194 14.25 7.29 -11.06
CA LEU A 194 12.96 7.21 -10.41
C LEU A 194 13.06 6.52 -9.05
N GLN A 195 12.18 6.92 -8.14
CA GLN A 195 11.97 6.18 -6.89
C GLN A 195 11.45 4.76 -7.18
N PRO A 196 11.89 3.76 -6.40
CA PRO A 196 11.16 2.51 -6.34
C PRO A 196 9.76 2.77 -5.76
N SER A 197 8.77 2.10 -6.30
CA SER A 197 7.42 2.11 -5.77
C SER A 197 7.41 1.76 -4.29
N GLN A 198 6.47 2.34 -3.56
CA GLN A 198 6.21 1.94 -2.18
C GLN A 198 5.92 0.44 -2.15
N LYS A 199 6.68 -0.32 -1.37
CA LYS A 199 6.41 -1.75 -1.22
C LYS A 199 5.30 -1.98 -0.21
N VAL A 200 4.30 -2.71 -0.64
CA VAL A 200 3.19 -3.17 0.20
C VAL A 200 3.45 -4.61 0.62
N PHE A 201 3.29 -4.93 1.89
CA PHE A 201 3.45 -6.30 2.38
C PHE A 201 2.58 -6.58 3.63
N PRO A 202 2.10 -7.81 3.78
CA PRO A 202 1.45 -8.24 5.00
C PRO A 202 2.46 -8.32 6.14
N CYS A 203 2.09 -7.90 7.34
CA CYS A 203 3.03 -7.78 8.48
C CYS A 203 3.61 -9.12 8.95
N TRP A 204 3.00 -10.23 8.58
CA TRP A 204 3.47 -11.59 8.94
C TRP A 204 4.40 -12.21 7.93
N ARG A 205 4.56 -11.59 6.78
CA ARG A 205 5.58 -11.99 5.82
C ARG A 205 6.92 -11.41 6.26
N GLU A 206 7.96 -12.22 6.21
CA GLU A 206 9.33 -11.76 6.47
C GLU A 206 9.75 -10.72 5.45
N MET A 207 10.33 -9.64 5.93
CA MET A 207 10.80 -8.54 5.10
C MET A 207 12.21 -8.15 5.49
N PHE A 208 13.15 -8.73 4.79
CA PHE A 208 14.54 -8.47 5.02
C PHE A 208 15.02 -7.21 4.31
N TYR A 209 15.80 -6.43 5.04
CA TYR A 209 16.54 -5.29 4.51
C TYR A 209 18.00 -5.36 4.95
N ASN A 210 18.90 -5.23 3.99
CA ASN A 210 20.33 -5.32 4.25
C ASN A 210 20.93 -3.92 4.43
N ILE A 211 21.31 -3.59 5.67
CA ILE A 211 21.96 -2.32 6.01
C ILE A 211 23.46 -2.49 5.89
N LYS A 212 24.08 -1.71 4.99
CA LYS A 212 25.54 -1.63 4.84
C LYS A 212 26.09 -0.50 5.71
N THR A 213 27.21 -0.75 6.37
CA THR A 213 27.89 0.25 7.20
C THR A 213 29.31 0.46 6.69
N ASP A 214 29.72 1.71 6.60
CA ASP A 214 31.11 2.08 6.26
C ASP A 214 31.95 2.40 7.50
N ASN A 215 31.31 2.56 8.70
CA ASN A 215 31.94 2.94 9.95
C ASN A 215 31.68 1.94 11.11
N GLY A 216 31.39 0.69 10.79
CA GLY A 216 31.12 -0.37 11.78
C GLY A 216 29.82 -0.24 12.55
N SER A 217 29.03 0.82 12.35
CA SER A 217 27.70 0.94 12.94
C SER A 217 26.78 1.82 12.10
N ALA A 218 25.48 1.56 12.17
CA ALA A 218 24.46 2.42 11.60
C ALA A 218 23.27 2.54 12.54
N GLU A 219 22.68 3.72 12.62
CA GLU A 219 21.39 3.91 13.27
C GLU A 219 20.28 3.77 12.21
N TYR A 220 19.21 3.12 12.59
CA TYR A 220 18.04 3.03 11.74
C TYR A 220 16.76 3.37 12.52
N ALA A 221 15.79 3.91 11.80
CA ALA A 221 14.51 4.27 12.36
C ALA A 221 13.39 3.94 11.38
N LEU A 222 12.25 3.56 11.91
CA LEU A 222 11.00 3.51 11.16
C LEU A 222 10.20 4.77 11.50
N VAL A 223 9.82 5.51 10.49
CA VAL A 223 9.07 6.76 10.65
C VAL A 223 7.73 6.61 9.95
N ASP A 224 6.65 6.72 10.72
CA ASP A 224 5.29 6.80 10.20
C ASP A 224 5.21 7.99 9.24
N SER A 225 4.91 7.71 7.98
CA SER A 225 4.91 8.71 6.91
C SER A 225 3.71 9.63 6.99
N ASP A 226 2.58 9.15 7.52
CA ASP A 226 1.33 9.90 7.60
C ASP A 226 1.36 10.87 8.79
N LYS A 227 1.91 10.41 9.92
CA LYS A 227 1.99 11.18 11.17
C LYS A 227 3.34 11.88 11.35
N ASN A 228 4.30 11.65 10.45
CA ASN A 228 5.71 12.11 10.54
C ASN A 228 6.34 11.85 11.92
N LYS A 229 6.10 10.66 12.46
CA LYS A 229 6.51 10.28 13.82
C LYS A 229 7.39 9.04 13.77
N THR A 230 8.51 9.08 14.48
CA THR A 230 9.35 7.89 14.66
C THR A 230 8.61 6.87 15.53
N VAL A 231 8.33 5.69 14.96
CA VAL A 231 7.66 4.57 15.64
C VAL A 231 8.65 3.56 16.21
N TYR A 232 9.86 3.49 15.64
CA TYR A 232 10.92 2.63 16.12
C TYR A 232 12.30 3.22 15.86
N ARG A 233 13.26 2.98 16.75
CA ARG A 233 14.70 3.27 16.54
C ARG A 233 15.53 2.10 16.97
N GLY A 234 16.55 1.80 16.19
CA GLY A 234 17.52 0.76 16.48
C GLY A 234 18.92 1.17 16.04
N ARG A 235 19.90 0.43 16.52
CA ARG A 235 21.29 0.57 16.11
C ARG A 235 21.84 -0.81 15.77
N ILE A 236 22.55 -0.91 14.68
CA ILE A 236 23.30 -2.10 14.32
C ILE A 236 24.79 -1.81 14.44
N ASN A 237 25.54 -2.84 14.81
CA ASN A 237 26.99 -2.81 14.83
C ASN A 237 27.50 -3.96 13.96
N THR A 238 28.47 -3.68 13.12
CA THR A 238 29.17 -4.68 12.30
C THR A 238 30.56 -4.93 12.83
N PHE A 239 31.06 -6.15 12.60
CA PHE A 239 32.44 -6.45 12.92
C PHE A 239 33.34 -5.86 11.82
N GLY A 240 34.19 -4.89 12.18
CA GLY A 240 35.03 -4.15 11.26
C GLY A 240 34.42 -2.83 10.76
N THR A 241 35.19 -2.10 9.98
CA THR A 241 34.81 -0.77 9.47
C THR A 241 33.77 -0.84 8.36
N THR A 242 33.74 -1.93 7.60
CA THR A 242 32.76 -2.17 6.54
C THR A 242 32.04 -3.49 6.80
N GLY A 243 30.75 -3.52 6.73
CA GLY A 243 29.97 -4.72 6.93
C GLY A 243 28.52 -4.54 6.50
N SER A 244 27.76 -5.63 6.53
CA SER A 244 26.32 -5.59 6.29
C SER A 244 25.59 -6.41 7.34
N VAL A 245 24.42 -5.94 7.74
CA VAL A 245 23.52 -6.63 8.65
C VAL A 245 22.13 -6.66 8.04
N GLU A 246 21.57 -7.86 7.97
CA GLU A 246 20.20 -8.06 7.55
C GLU A 246 19.25 -7.89 8.74
N ILE A 247 18.21 -7.08 8.56
CA ILE A 247 17.15 -6.88 9.55
C ILE A 247 15.81 -7.31 8.96
N ASP A 248 14.99 -7.95 9.78
CA ASP A 248 13.60 -8.26 9.42
C ASP A 248 12.68 -7.16 9.93
N LEU A 249 12.23 -6.30 9.03
CA LEU A 249 11.34 -5.18 9.34
C LEU A 249 9.96 -5.68 9.82
N ALA A 250 9.49 -6.83 9.33
CA ALA A 250 8.21 -7.38 9.72
C ALA A 250 8.13 -7.62 11.24
N ARG A 251 9.19 -8.12 11.87
CA ARG A 251 9.24 -8.32 13.33
C ARG A 251 9.12 -7.03 14.12
N ILE A 252 9.54 -5.92 13.53
CA ILE A 252 9.49 -4.61 14.18
C ILE A 252 8.09 -4.02 14.07
N VAL A 253 7.43 -4.16 12.93
CA VAL A 253 6.13 -3.52 12.67
C VAL A 253 4.94 -4.32 13.18
N ARG A 254 5.01 -5.65 13.25
CA ARG A 254 3.93 -6.50 13.79
C ARG A 254 3.33 -6.01 15.10
N PRO A 255 4.14 -5.71 16.14
CA PRO A 255 3.59 -5.27 17.41
C PRO A 255 2.92 -3.89 17.38
N LEU A 256 3.15 -3.12 16.28
CA LEU A 256 2.59 -1.79 16.10
C LEU A 256 1.21 -1.84 15.45
N LEU A 257 0.90 -2.96 14.79
CA LEU A 257 -0.37 -3.14 14.08
C LEU A 257 -1.37 -3.84 14.99
N ARG A 258 -2.54 -3.25 15.08
CA ARG A 258 -3.66 -3.81 15.85
C ARG A 258 -4.95 -3.18 15.34
N SER A 259 -5.84 -3.97 14.80
CA SER A 259 -7.15 -3.45 14.43
C SER A 259 -7.83 -2.77 15.61
N SER A 260 -8.30 -1.55 15.40
CA SER A 260 -9.12 -0.78 16.36
C SER A 260 -10.58 -0.69 15.93
N TYR A 261 -10.94 -1.38 14.87
CA TYR A 261 -12.28 -1.35 14.31
C TYR A 261 -13.35 -1.71 15.33
N ASP A 262 -14.37 -0.88 15.44
CA ASP A 262 -15.60 -1.16 16.15
C ASP A 262 -16.73 -1.40 15.14
N LEU A 263 -17.41 -2.53 15.27
CA LEU A 263 -18.43 -2.96 14.33
C LEU A 263 -19.69 -2.10 14.45
N LEU A 264 -19.98 -1.33 13.40
CA LEU A 264 -21.16 -0.45 13.29
C LEU A 264 -21.86 -0.67 11.95
N PHE A 265 -23.17 -0.94 11.96
CA PHE A 265 -23.97 -1.19 10.76
C PHE A 265 -24.73 0.08 10.33
N ASN A 266 -24.03 0.99 9.68
CA ASN A 266 -24.58 2.28 9.25
C ASN A 266 -24.33 2.61 7.78
N GLY A 267 -23.69 1.70 7.04
CA GLY A 267 -23.41 1.89 5.62
C GLY A 267 -22.31 2.89 5.30
N ASP A 268 -21.47 3.26 6.28
CA ASP A 268 -20.32 4.13 6.09
C ASP A 268 -19.01 3.35 5.99
N PHE A 269 -18.02 3.95 5.34
CA PHE A 269 -16.65 3.40 5.29
C PHE A 269 -15.83 3.96 6.46
N TYR A 270 -15.23 3.07 7.25
CA TYR A 270 -14.40 3.42 8.39
C TYR A 270 -12.95 3.05 8.16
N PRO A 271 -12.01 4.02 8.14
CA PRO A 271 -10.58 3.72 8.11
C PRO A 271 -10.14 3.11 9.45
N ASP A 272 -9.37 2.03 9.39
CA ASP A 272 -8.71 1.45 10.57
C ASP A 272 -7.25 1.90 10.60
N GLU A 273 -7.01 3.07 11.19
CA GLU A 273 -5.70 3.72 11.26
C GLU A 273 -4.62 2.88 11.97
N THR A 274 -5.03 1.84 12.69
CA THR A 274 -4.11 1.00 13.48
C THR A 274 -3.90 -0.39 12.87
N ALA A 275 -4.70 -0.77 11.87
CA ALA A 275 -4.55 -2.03 11.15
C ALA A 275 -3.54 -1.93 9.98
N SER A 276 -3.10 -0.72 9.63
CA SER A 276 -2.10 -0.49 8.61
C SER A 276 -1.11 0.60 9.03
N LEU A 277 0.09 0.59 8.44
CA LEU A 277 1.14 1.56 8.69
C LEU A 277 1.89 1.88 7.41
N ASN A 278 1.88 3.16 7.04
CA ASN A 278 2.74 3.71 6.00
C ASN A 278 4.01 4.25 6.66
N PHE A 279 5.16 3.70 6.33
CA PHE A 279 6.39 4.12 6.98
C PHE A 279 7.58 4.21 6.03
N SER A 280 8.54 5.04 6.40
CA SER A 280 9.87 5.05 5.79
C SER A 280 10.89 4.37 6.69
N LEU A 281 11.76 3.57 6.09
CA LEU A 281 12.98 3.12 6.73
C LEU A 281 14.04 4.20 6.58
N ASN A 282 14.51 4.75 7.68
CA ASN A 282 15.56 5.75 7.72
C ASN A 282 16.86 5.12 8.23
N ILE A 283 17.97 5.39 7.57
CA ILE A 283 19.31 4.97 8.02
C ILE A 283 20.14 6.23 8.23
N ASN A 284 20.76 6.36 9.39
CA ASN A 284 21.52 7.56 9.79
C ASN A 284 20.72 8.84 9.58
N SER A 285 19.45 8.83 9.97
CA SER A 285 18.48 9.92 9.84
C SER A 285 18.07 10.24 8.40
N GLN A 286 18.43 9.39 7.46
CA GLN A 286 18.09 9.58 6.05
C GLN A 286 17.16 8.46 5.59
N PRO A 287 15.98 8.79 5.03
CA PRO A 287 15.07 7.76 4.58
C PRO A 287 15.61 7.06 3.33
N VAL A 288 15.57 5.72 3.33
CA VAL A 288 16.11 4.88 2.25
C VAL A 288 15.03 4.12 1.48
N ARG A 289 13.85 3.91 2.07
CA ARG A 289 12.75 3.21 1.41
C ARG A 289 11.41 3.48 2.08
N TYR A 290 10.33 3.48 1.30
CA TYR A 290 8.95 3.54 1.77
C TYR A 290 8.27 2.19 1.73
N TYR A 291 7.45 1.96 2.73
CA TYR A 291 6.71 0.73 2.90
C TYR A 291 5.28 1.04 3.36
N MET A 292 4.38 0.18 2.96
CA MET A 292 3.06 0.05 3.53
C MET A 292 2.93 -1.36 4.09
N THR A 293 2.50 -1.50 5.31
CA THR A 293 2.22 -2.79 5.92
C THR A 293 0.83 -2.80 6.54
N TYR A 294 0.22 -3.95 6.61
CA TYR A 294 -1.11 -4.12 7.17
C TYR A 294 -1.20 -5.44 7.93
N ASP A 295 -2.16 -5.50 8.86
CA ASP A 295 -2.38 -6.66 9.71
C ASP A 295 -2.94 -7.82 8.89
N ASN A 296 -2.09 -8.75 8.49
CA ASN A 296 -2.45 -9.91 7.69
C ASN A 296 -1.48 -11.06 8.00
N TYR A 297 -2.06 -12.18 8.42
CA TYR A 297 -1.37 -13.43 8.75
C TYR A 297 -1.28 -14.39 7.55
N SER A 298 -1.94 -14.08 6.44
CA SER A 298 -1.94 -14.90 5.24
C SER A 298 -0.72 -14.62 4.38
N TYR A 299 -0.03 -15.68 3.95
CA TYR A 299 1.13 -15.58 3.07
C TYR A 299 0.79 -15.35 1.59
N ASN A 300 -0.49 -15.44 1.21
CA ASN A 300 -0.94 -15.48 -0.19
C ASN A 300 -1.68 -14.19 -0.59
N GLY A 301 -1.04 -13.05 -0.54
CA GLY A 301 -1.60 -11.79 -1.03
C GLY A 301 -0.83 -11.23 -2.24
N ASN A 302 -1.51 -10.66 -3.21
CA ASN A 302 -0.91 -9.76 -4.19
C ASN A 302 -0.57 -8.45 -3.47
N GLU A 303 0.70 -8.16 -3.32
CA GLU A 303 1.22 -7.16 -2.39
C GLU A 303 1.08 -5.72 -2.89
N ASP A 304 0.89 -5.53 -4.18
CA ASP A 304 0.96 -4.21 -4.82
C ASP A 304 -0.39 -3.69 -5.32
N THR A 305 -1.49 -4.40 -5.05
CA THR A 305 -2.82 -4.02 -5.55
C THR A 305 -3.84 -3.90 -4.43
N SER A 306 -4.72 -2.92 -4.55
CA SER A 306 -5.89 -2.80 -3.68
C SER A 306 -6.78 -4.04 -3.78
N MET A 307 -7.28 -4.53 -2.64
CA MET A 307 -8.02 -5.79 -2.59
C MET A 307 -9.07 -5.83 -1.48
N ILE A 308 -10.00 -6.76 -1.60
CA ILE A 308 -10.94 -7.11 -0.55
C ILE A 308 -10.26 -8.08 0.43
N LEU A 309 -10.33 -7.77 1.72
CA LEU A 309 -9.66 -8.53 2.79
C LEU A 309 -10.50 -9.66 3.36
N ASN A 310 -11.79 -9.71 3.04
CA ASN A 310 -12.63 -10.83 3.44
C ASN A 310 -12.09 -12.15 2.86
N MET A 311 -12.27 -13.22 3.61
CA MET A 311 -11.84 -14.55 3.15
C MET A 311 -12.59 -14.94 1.87
N PRO A 312 -11.89 -15.37 0.81
CA PRO A 312 -12.50 -15.76 -0.48
C PRO A 312 -13.14 -17.15 -0.41
N ILE A 313 -13.68 -17.51 0.73
CA ILE A 313 -14.35 -18.78 1.00
C ILE A 313 -15.85 -18.53 0.87
N GLN A 314 -16.54 -19.45 0.22
CA GLN A 314 -17.98 -19.40 0.15
C GLN A 314 -18.55 -19.50 1.58
N LYS A 315 -19.27 -18.49 2.00
CA LYS A 315 -19.94 -18.39 3.29
C LYS A 315 -21.39 -18.00 3.07
N ARG A 316 -22.22 -18.22 4.08
CA ARG A 316 -23.63 -17.89 4.01
C ARG A 316 -23.86 -16.42 4.32
N LEU A 317 -24.82 -15.82 3.62
CA LEU A 317 -25.31 -14.48 3.82
C LEU A 317 -26.81 -14.53 4.08
N ALA A 318 -27.27 -13.89 5.12
CA ALA A 318 -28.68 -13.93 5.51
C ALA A 318 -29.44 -12.70 5.01
N LYS A 319 -30.64 -12.89 4.47
CA LYS A 319 -31.51 -11.80 4.01
C LYS A 319 -31.90 -10.86 5.15
N GLY A 320 -31.80 -9.57 4.93
CA GLY A 320 -32.16 -8.54 5.91
C GLY A 320 -31.24 -8.48 7.14
N GLN A 321 -30.13 -9.22 7.14
CA GLN A 321 -29.18 -9.28 8.23
C GLN A 321 -27.94 -8.44 7.92
N PRO A 322 -27.17 -8.03 8.93
CA PRO A 322 -25.96 -7.27 8.70
C PRO A 322 -24.85 -8.12 8.08
N PHE A 323 -24.01 -7.44 7.29
CA PHE A 323 -22.81 -7.97 6.68
C PHE A 323 -21.66 -6.98 6.80
N ALA A 324 -20.42 -7.41 6.56
CA ALA A 324 -19.25 -6.56 6.62
C ALA A 324 -18.31 -6.85 5.44
N VAL A 325 -17.73 -5.78 4.87
CA VAL A 325 -16.72 -5.87 3.83
C VAL A 325 -15.51 -5.05 4.25
N SER A 326 -14.33 -5.57 4.03
CA SER A 326 -13.09 -4.88 4.39
C SER A 326 -12.18 -4.76 3.18
N PHE A 327 -11.51 -3.65 3.09
CA PHE A 327 -10.71 -3.25 1.94
C PHE A 327 -9.28 -2.92 2.37
N LEU A 328 -8.31 -3.31 1.57
CA LEU A 328 -6.97 -2.74 1.56
C LEU A 328 -6.86 -1.81 0.37
N ASN A 329 -6.65 -0.53 0.62
CA ASN A 329 -6.33 0.45 -0.43
C ASN A 329 -4.84 0.73 -0.44
N THR A 330 -4.16 0.38 -1.53
CA THR A 330 -2.72 0.62 -1.71
C THR A 330 -2.43 1.89 -2.51
N GLY A 331 -3.46 2.47 -3.14
CA GLY A 331 -3.36 3.63 -4.02
C GLY A 331 -4.41 4.70 -3.75
N GLU A 332 -5.07 5.14 -4.78
CA GLU A 332 -6.17 6.11 -4.76
C GLU A 332 -7.48 5.47 -5.28
N ASP A 333 -7.63 4.17 -5.06
CA ASP A 333 -8.79 3.44 -5.54
C ASP A 333 -10.04 3.83 -4.74
N LYS A 334 -11.18 3.75 -5.41
CA LYS A 334 -12.49 3.90 -4.77
C LYS A 334 -13.02 2.52 -4.41
N ALA A 335 -13.57 2.41 -3.21
CA ALA A 335 -14.35 1.23 -2.83
C ALA A 335 -15.81 1.44 -3.17
N THR A 336 -16.47 0.38 -3.59
CA THR A 336 -17.91 0.38 -3.87
C THR A 336 -18.56 -0.82 -3.20
N VAL A 337 -19.68 -0.60 -2.50
CA VAL A 337 -20.53 -1.65 -1.94
C VAL A 337 -21.97 -1.32 -2.28
N ASP A 338 -22.65 -2.21 -3.01
CA ASP A 338 -24.07 -2.03 -3.44
C ASP A 338 -24.36 -0.68 -4.09
N GLY A 339 -23.40 -0.17 -4.89
CA GLY A 339 -23.53 1.12 -5.57
C GLY A 339 -23.16 2.34 -4.71
N ASN A 340 -22.96 2.17 -3.41
CA ASN A 340 -22.35 3.21 -2.56
C ASN A 340 -20.85 3.25 -2.84
N THR A 341 -20.37 4.34 -3.41
CA THR A 341 -18.96 4.49 -3.84
C THR A 341 -18.30 5.63 -3.09
N GLU A 342 -17.20 5.32 -2.43
CA GLU A 342 -16.42 6.30 -1.68
C GLU A 342 -14.91 6.19 -2.00
N ALA A 343 -14.23 7.33 -1.97
CA ALA A 343 -12.77 7.39 -2.02
C ALA A 343 -12.24 7.11 -0.61
N ILE A 344 -11.69 5.92 -0.39
CA ILE A 344 -11.13 5.53 0.89
C ILE A 344 -9.64 5.87 0.98
N GLU A 345 -9.17 6.18 2.17
CA GLU A 345 -7.75 6.46 2.42
C GLU A 345 -6.87 5.21 2.19
N LYS A 346 -5.56 5.45 1.98
CA LYS A 346 -4.58 4.36 1.95
C LYS A 346 -4.55 3.63 3.28
N GLY A 347 -4.67 2.32 3.24
CA GLY A 347 -4.72 1.49 4.43
C GLY A 347 -5.89 0.54 4.43
N VAL A 348 -6.21 0.05 5.61
CA VAL A 348 -7.35 -0.83 5.84
C VAL A 348 -8.59 0.01 6.14
N SER A 349 -9.69 -0.30 5.47
CA SER A 349 -11.01 0.30 5.73
C SER A 349 -12.06 -0.78 5.83
N HIS A 350 -13.07 -0.56 6.64
CA HIS A 350 -14.18 -1.47 6.85
C HIS A 350 -15.50 -0.78 6.49
N PHE A 351 -16.41 -1.57 5.94
CA PHE A 351 -17.78 -1.19 5.66
C PHE A 351 -18.70 -2.24 6.29
N ALA A 352 -19.75 -1.83 6.97
CA ALA A 352 -20.77 -2.76 7.44
C ALA A 352 -22.16 -2.12 7.38
N ASP A 353 -23.13 -2.91 6.94
CA ASP A 353 -24.51 -2.44 6.75
C ASP A 353 -25.49 -3.61 6.83
N TYR A 354 -26.77 -3.32 6.82
CA TYR A 354 -27.83 -4.30 6.68
C TYR A 354 -28.10 -4.58 5.19
N LEU A 355 -28.25 -5.83 4.86
CA LEU A 355 -28.55 -6.23 3.49
C LEU A 355 -29.99 -5.85 3.13
N THR A 356 -30.15 -4.92 2.20
CA THR A 356 -31.48 -4.47 1.74
C THR A 356 -32.04 -5.28 0.59
N GLY A 357 -31.16 -6.01 -0.11
CA GLY A 357 -31.50 -6.86 -1.28
C GLY A 357 -31.38 -8.35 -1.02
N ASN A 358 -31.35 -9.12 -2.11
CA ASN A 358 -31.06 -10.56 -2.09
C ASN A 358 -29.58 -10.88 -2.37
N SER A 359 -28.77 -9.88 -2.59
CA SER A 359 -27.33 -10.01 -2.88
C SER A 359 -26.63 -8.70 -2.61
N PHE A 360 -25.34 -8.72 -2.40
CA PHE A 360 -24.49 -7.53 -2.47
C PHE A 360 -23.31 -7.74 -3.43
N THR A 361 -22.77 -6.62 -3.89
CA THR A 361 -21.55 -6.57 -4.69
C THR A 361 -20.58 -5.58 -4.08
N ALA A 362 -19.34 -5.96 -3.89
CA ALA A 362 -18.27 -5.09 -3.42
C ALA A 362 -17.10 -5.11 -4.40
N ASN A 363 -16.48 -3.97 -4.64
CA ASN A 363 -15.29 -3.87 -5.48
C ASN A 363 -14.32 -2.80 -5.01
N ILE A 364 -13.03 -3.00 -5.30
CA ILE A 364 -11.96 -2.02 -5.17
C ILE A 364 -10.87 -2.36 -6.19
N GLY A 365 -10.45 -1.38 -7.00
CA GLY A 365 -9.49 -1.62 -8.07
C GLY A 365 -9.96 -2.71 -9.03
N SER A 366 -9.19 -3.79 -9.13
CA SER A 366 -9.55 -5.00 -9.92
C SER A 366 -10.19 -6.12 -9.09
N SER A 367 -10.31 -5.94 -7.77
CA SER A 367 -10.89 -6.94 -6.86
C SER A 367 -12.39 -6.76 -6.79
N GLU A 368 -13.13 -7.82 -7.10
CA GLU A 368 -14.59 -7.87 -7.02
C GLU A 368 -15.05 -9.08 -6.22
N TRP A 369 -16.10 -8.88 -5.45
CA TRP A 369 -16.72 -9.91 -4.63
C TRP A 369 -18.24 -9.72 -4.60
N SER A 370 -18.97 -10.78 -4.90
CA SER A 370 -20.43 -10.78 -4.85
C SER A 370 -20.95 -11.98 -4.06
N MET A 371 -22.05 -11.80 -3.35
CA MET A 371 -22.72 -12.86 -2.60
C MET A 371 -24.22 -12.75 -2.77
N THR A 372 -24.88 -13.92 -2.80
CA THR A 372 -26.34 -14.03 -2.79
C THR A 372 -26.80 -14.48 -1.42
N ALA A 373 -27.84 -13.83 -0.91
CA ALA A 373 -28.40 -14.13 0.39
C ALA A 373 -29.40 -15.29 0.34
N GLU A 374 -29.45 -16.01 1.43
CA GLU A 374 -30.40 -17.07 1.67
C GLU A 374 -31.33 -16.76 2.85
N ASP A 375 -32.42 -17.50 2.96
CA ASP A 375 -33.30 -17.41 4.12
C ASP A 375 -32.61 -18.06 5.33
N TRP A 376 -32.58 -17.34 6.44
CA TRP A 376 -31.93 -17.77 7.67
C TRP A 376 -32.86 -17.50 8.86
N CYS A 377 -32.88 -18.41 9.81
CA CYS A 377 -33.76 -18.35 10.98
C CYS A 377 -33.03 -18.38 12.32
N GLY A 378 -31.69 -18.19 12.31
CA GLY A 378 -30.89 -18.12 13.51
C GLY A 378 -31.09 -16.80 14.27
N ARG A 379 -30.56 -16.76 15.48
CA ARG A 379 -30.61 -15.57 16.34
C ARG A 379 -29.31 -14.77 16.32
N TYR A 380 -28.15 -15.44 16.27
CA TYR A 380 -26.87 -14.81 16.46
C TYR A 380 -26.00 -14.91 15.22
N ILE A 381 -25.25 -13.83 14.94
CA ILE A 381 -24.21 -13.79 13.92
C ILE A 381 -22.90 -13.45 14.64
N LEU A 382 -21.87 -14.25 14.42
CA LEU A 382 -20.52 -13.97 14.89
C LEU A 382 -19.78 -13.16 13.84
N PHE A 383 -19.33 -11.97 14.19
CA PHE A 383 -18.39 -11.17 13.40
C PHE A 383 -17.01 -11.26 14.03
N TYR A 384 -15.97 -11.28 13.19
CA TYR A 384 -14.59 -11.40 13.68
C TYR A 384 -13.59 -10.84 12.68
N ILE A 385 -12.43 -10.41 13.16
CA ILE A 385 -11.33 -10.02 12.30
C ILE A 385 -10.58 -11.29 11.86
N ASN A 386 -10.57 -11.56 10.56
CA ASN A 386 -9.93 -12.72 9.98
C ASN A 386 -8.40 -12.55 9.89
N VAL A 387 -7.68 -13.61 9.48
CA VAL A 387 -6.21 -13.61 9.34
C VAL A 387 -5.68 -12.65 8.26
N ARG A 388 -6.53 -12.10 7.41
CA ARG A 388 -6.17 -11.10 6.40
C ARG A 388 -6.40 -9.67 6.89
N GLY A 389 -6.86 -9.48 8.12
CA GLY A 389 -7.23 -8.19 8.69
C GLY A 389 -8.62 -7.67 8.30
N GLY A 390 -9.42 -8.49 7.61
CA GLY A 390 -10.78 -8.15 7.23
C GLY A 390 -11.83 -8.61 8.25
N CYS A 391 -12.97 -7.95 8.30
CA CYS A 391 -14.11 -8.34 9.12
C CYS A 391 -14.97 -9.35 8.38
N ASP A 392 -14.99 -10.58 8.86
CA ASP A 392 -15.83 -11.66 8.37
C ASP A 392 -16.95 -11.99 9.35
N TRP A 393 -17.90 -12.83 8.91
CA TRP A 393 -19.01 -13.27 9.75
C TRP A 393 -19.29 -14.78 9.58
N LEU A 394 -19.94 -15.34 10.59
CA LEU A 394 -20.43 -16.71 10.61
C LEU A 394 -21.87 -16.72 11.15
N LEU A 395 -22.79 -17.26 10.37
CA LEU A 395 -24.17 -17.46 10.80
C LEU A 395 -24.23 -18.65 11.78
N THR A 396 -24.95 -18.49 12.89
CA THR A 396 -25.22 -19.59 13.81
C THR A 396 -26.62 -20.16 13.61
N GLU A 397 -26.78 -21.44 13.79
CA GLU A 397 -28.06 -22.17 13.66
C GLU A 397 -28.16 -23.21 14.76
N GLY A 398 -29.36 -23.38 15.31
CA GLY A 398 -29.61 -24.40 16.29
C GLY A 398 -29.97 -23.87 17.67
N TYR A 399 -29.65 -24.63 18.68
CA TYR A 399 -30.01 -24.31 20.08
C TYR A 399 -28.85 -23.59 20.74
N ASP A 400 -28.95 -22.27 20.82
CA ASP A 400 -28.01 -21.46 21.57
C ASP A 400 -28.34 -21.53 23.08
N THR A 401 -27.33 -21.64 23.91
CA THR A 401 -27.51 -21.68 25.36
C THR A 401 -26.79 -20.56 26.05
N MET A 402 -27.54 -19.71 26.76
CA MET A 402 -26.96 -18.63 27.58
C MET A 402 -26.84 -19.10 29.03
N THR A 403 -25.69 -18.89 29.63
CA THR A 403 -25.39 -19.27 31.01
C THR A 403 -24.83 -18.09 31.76
N ASP A 404 -25.44 -17.74 32.90
CA ASP A 404 -24.92 -16.76 33.83
C ASP A 404 -24.02 -17.42 34.87
N THR A 405 -22.74 -17.12 34.84
CA THR A 405 -21.79 -17.57 35.86
C THR A 405 -21.65 -16.49 36.95
N MET A 406 -21.95 -16.84 38.17
CA MET A 406 -21.91 -15.93 39.30
C MET A 406 -20.70 -16.22 40.18
N THR A 407 -19.88 -15.21 40.39
CA THR A 407 -18.76 -15.26 41.36
C THR A 407 -19.03 -14.31 42.51
N ASP A 408 -19.03 -14.86 43.70
CA ASP A 408 -19.36 -14.11 44.92
C ASP A 408 -18.11 -13.76 45.71
N GLY A 409 -17.98 -12.50 46.06
CA GLY A 409 -17.10 -12.08 47.17
C GLY A 409 -17.79 -12.34 48.48
N THR A 410 -17.23 -13.22 49.29
CA THR A 410 -17.77 -13.53 50.63
C THR A 410 -16.84 -13.08 51.73
N MET A 411 -17.41 -12.53 52.80
CA MET A 411 -16.69 -12.26 54.01
C MET A 411 -17.31 -13.06 55.16
N THR A 412 -16.46 -13.63 56.02
CA THR A 412 -16.89 -14.31 57.21
C THR A 412 -16.71 -13.38 58.41
N ARG A 413 -17.80 -13.12 59.13
CA ARG A 413 -17.75 -12.37 60.38
C ARG A 413 -17.71 -13.35 61.54
N PRO A 414 -16.91 -13.04 62.56
CA PRO A 414 -16.86 -13.89 63.75
C PRO A 414 -18.22 -13.97 64.40
N TYR A 415 -18.48 -15.10 65.06
CA TYR A 415 -19.71 -15.31 65.79
C TYR A 415 -19.86 -14.27 66.93
N ASN A 416 -21.05 -13.66 66.94
CA ASN A 416 -21.41 -12.73 68.00
C ASN A 416 -22.83 -13.07 68.45
N ASN A 417 -22.97 -13.31 69.79
CA ASN A 417 -24.23 -13.74 70.41
C ASN A 417 -25.38 -12.73 70.28
N ASN A 418 -25.15 -11.51 69.83
CA ASN A 418 -26.11 -10.42 69.94
C ASN A 418 -26.67 -9.99 68.53
N GLY A 419 -26.75 -10.83 67.56
CA GLY A 419 -27.42 -10.36 66.34
C GLY A 419 -27.24 -11.18 65.10
N ALA A 420 -28.08 -10.90 64.13
CA ALA A 420 -28.15 -11.52 62.83
C ALA A 420 -26.97 -11.18 61.88
N ARG A 421 -25.85 -10.68 62.40
CA ARG A 421 -24.69 -10.20 61.59
C ARG A 421 -23.46 -11.11 61.62
N PHE A 422 -23.62 -12.36 61.99
CA PHE A 422 -22.52 -13.34 62.00
C PHE A 422 -22.60 -14.33 60.85
N GLY A 423 -21.49 -15.00 60.56
CA GLY A 423 -21.39 -15.97 59.50
C GLY A 423 -20.94 -15.39 58.15
N LYS A 424 -21.17 -16.11 57.10
CA LYS A 424 -20.83 -15.69 55.74
C LYS A 424 -21.86 -14.68 55.22
N SER A 425 -21.38 -13.57 54.73
CA SER A 425 -22.17 -12.61 54.01
C SER A 425 -21.53 -12.32 52.66
N GLN A 426 -22.35 -12.19 51.62
CA GLN A 426 -21.90 -11.72 50.30
C GLN A 426 -21.78 -10.21 50.34
N TYR A 427 -20.71 -9.68 49.79
CA TYR A 427 -20.49 -8.25 49.66
C TYR A 427 -20.35 -7.79 48.18
N LEU A 428 -20.06 -8.75 47.29
CA LEU A 428 -19.91 -8.50 45.88
C LEU A 428 -20.44 -9.72 45.13
N ARG A 429 -21.16 -9.47 44.04
CA ARG A 429 -21.53 -10.49 43.08
C ARG A 429 -21.17 -10.03 41.69
N THR A 430 -20.26 -10.73 41.00
CA THR A 430 -19.93 -10.54 39.62
C THR A 430 -20.68 -11.56 38.78
N ILE A 431 -21.39 -11.12 37.79
CA ILE A 431 -22.15 -11.96 36.85
C ILE A 431 -21.45 -11.89 35.50
N THR A 432 -20.95 -13.03 35.06
CA THR A 432 -20.38 -13.18 33.71
C THR A 432 -21.35 -13.98 32.85
N LYS A 433 -21.74 -13.42 31.72
CA LYS A 433 -22.60 -14.09 30.75
C LYS A 433 -21.77 -14.89 29.77
N LYS A 434 -22.13 -16.15 29.58
CA LYS A 434 -21.55 -17.03 28.59
C LYS A 434 -22.62 -17.47 27.62
N LEU A 435 -22.24 -17.58 26.35
CA LEU A 435 -23.12 -18.03 25.30
C LEU A 435 -22.43 -19.19 24.56
N ASN A 436 -23.11 -20.30 24.47
CA ASN A 436 -22.73 -21.41 23.60
C ASN A 436 -23.52 -21.30 22.33
N LEU A 437 -22.83 -21.16 21.21
CA LEU A 437 -23.38 -20.99 19.87
C LEU A 437 -23.13 -22.24 19.04
N HIS A 438 -24.13 -22.68 18.32
CA HIS A 438 -24.02 -23.79 17.40
C HIS A 438 -23.98 -23.31 15.96
N THR A 439 -22.99 -23.74 15.17
CA THR A 439 -22.79 -23.25 13.80
C THR A 439 -23.85 -23.77 12.80
N GLY A 440 -24.64 -24.78 13.19
CA GLY A 440 -25.37 -25.56 12.21
C GLY A 440 -24.44 -26.45 11.39
N TRP A 441 -24.93 -26.94 10.27
CA TRP A 441 -24.15 -27.78 9.36
C TRP A 441 -23.34 -26.94 8.40
N LEU A 442 -22.02 -26.98 8.52
CA LEU A 442 -21.07 -26.30 7.67
C LEU A 442 -20.58 -27.23 6.56
N THR A 443 -20.34 -26.67 5.39
CA THR A 443 -19.58 -27.32 4.33
C THR A 443 -18.08 -27.38 4.70
N ASP A 444 -17.31 -28.20 4.00
CA ASP A 444 -15.85 -28.26 4.20
C ASP A 444 -15.20 -26.90 3.97
N ALA A 445 -15.67 -26.13 3.00
CA ALA A 445 -15.17 -24.78 2.73
C ALA A 445 -15.48 -23.80 3.88
N GLU A 446 -16.71 -23.82 4.40
CA GLU A 446 -17.10 -22.98 5.55
C GLU A 446 -16.38 -23.39 6.83
N SER A 447 -16.07 -24.67 7.02
CA SER A 447 -15.32 -25.15 8.18
C SER A 447 -13.90 -24.56 8.24
N MET A 448 -13.33 -24.15 7.11
CA MET A 448 -12.04 -23.46 7.05
C MET A 448 -12.08 -22.03 7.65
N LEU A 449 -13.26 -21.48 7.90
CA LEU A 449 -13.40 -20.19 8.62
C LEU A 449 -13.17 -20.36 10.14
N MET A 450 -13.35 -21.55 10.67
CA MET A 450 -13.26 -21.81 12.11
C MET A 450 -11.87 -21.50 12.71
N PRO A 451 -10.73 -21.89 12.10
CA PRO A 451 -9.42 -21.46 12.59
C PRO A 451 -9.29 -19.93 12.65
N ASN A 452 -9.74 -19.23 11.62
CA ASN A 452 -9.70 -17.77 11.55
C ASN A 452 -10.50 -17.10 12.68
N LEU A 453 -11.68 -17.66 12.97
CA LEU A 453 -12.51 -17.19 14.08
C LEU A 453 -11.83 -17.42 15.44
N LEU A 454 -11.25 -18.59 15.66
CA LEU A 454 -10.60 -18.93 16.94
C LEU A 454 -9.30 -18.16 17.16
N GLU A 455 -8.59 -17.82 16.11
CA GLU A 455 -7.36 -17.01 16.17
C GLU A 455 -7.63 -15.50 16.23
N SER A 456 -8.89 -15.10 16.03
CA SER A 456 -9.27 -13.69 15.99
C SER A 456 -9.07 -13.01 17.34
N ALA A 457 -8.37 -11.87 17.29
CA ALA A 457 -8.19 -11.01 18.46
C ALA A 457 -9.45 -10.18 18.80
N ARG A 458 -10.41 -10.07 17.89
CA ARG A 458 -11.64 -9.31 18.06
C ARG A 458 -12.82 -10.07 17.49
N VAL A 459 -13.80 -10.31 18.36
CA VAL A 459 -15.02 -11.03 18.02
C VAL A 459 -16.21 -10.28 18.59
N TRP A 460 -17.29 -10.23 17.82
CA TRP A 460 -18.56 -9.66 18.22
C TRP A 460 -19.70 -10.67 17.96
N VAL A 461 -20.69 -10.63 18.81
CA VAL A 461 -21.98 -11.32 18.60
C VAL A 461 -23.01 -10.26 18.27
N TYR A 462 -23.65 -10.38 17.12
CA TYR A 462 -24.85 -9.64 16.80
C TYR A 462 -26.07 -10.48 17.20
N ASP A 463 -26.97 -9.90 18.01
CA ASP A 463 -28.25 -10.48 18.39
C ASP A 463 -29.37 -9.90 17.52
N ASN A 464 -29.88 -10.69 16.58
CA ASN A 464 -30.94 -10.30 15.65
C ASN A 464 -32.28 -9.93 16.35
N VAL A 465 -32.53 -10.42 17.57
CA VAL A 465 -33.76 -10.13 18.32
C VAL A 465 -33.64 -8.80 19.06
N GLU A 466 -32.47 -8.52 19.64
CA GLU A 466 -32.21 -7.26 20.35
C GLU A 466 -31.73 -6.14 19.44
N ASP A 467 -31.33 -6.47 18.21
CA ASP A 467 -30.66 -5.57 17.24
C ASP A 467 -29.45 -4.88 17.87
N LYS A 468 -28.54 -5.70 18.43
CA LYS A 468 -27.38 -5.21 19.15
C LYS A 468 -26.13 -6.01 18.88
N VAL A 469 -25.01 -5.29 18.85
CA VAL A 469 -23.65 -5.85 18.78
C VAL A 469 -23.07 -5.93 20.19
N HIS A 470 -22.54 -7.09 20.53
CA HIS A 470 -21.86 -7.34 21.81
C HIS A 470 -20.43 -7.79 21.57
N PRO A 471 -19.42 -7.11 22.08
CA PRO A 471 -18.05 -7.61 22.05
C PRO A 471 -17.94 -8.83 22.97
N VAL A 472 -17.30 -9.89 22.45
CA VAL A 472 -17.15 -11.16 23.16
C VAL A 472 -15.73 -11.67 23.06
N VAL A 473 -15.40 -12.60 23.96
CA VAL A 473 -14.15 -13.35 23.94
C VAL A 473 -14.47 -14.82 23.74
N ILE A 474 -13.79 -15.48 22.80
CA ILE A 474 -13.90 -16.93 22.63
C ILE A 474 -13.18 -17.59 23.78
N THR A 475 -13.86 -18.51 24.45
CA THR A 475 -13.30 -19.25 25.60
C THR A 475 -12.79 -20.63 25.23
N ASP A 476 -13.03 -21.09 24.01
CA ASP A 476 -12.54 -22.37 23.51
C ASP A 476 -11.01 -22.28 23.26
N THR A 477 -10.29 -23.20 23.86
CA THR A 477 -8.83 -23.30 23.73
C THR A 477 -8.37 -24.38 22.76
N ASN A 478 -9.29 -25.27 22.37
CA ASN A 478 -9.00 -26.42 21.52
C ASN A 478 -10.06 -26.55 20.42
N MET A 479 -9.61 -26.80 19.22
CA MET A 479 -10.46 -27.16 18.10
C MET A 479 -10.13 -28.55 17.62
N THR A 480 -11.16 -29.37 17.46
CA THR A 480 -11.00 -30.69 16.85
C THR A 480 -11.46 -30.63 15.41
N TYR A 481 -10.52 -30.75 14.48
CA TYR A 481 -10.84 -30.85 13.07
C TYR A 481 -11.45 -32.20 12.79
N LYS A 482 -12.68 -32.22 12.29
CA LYS A 482 -13.35 -33.43 11.84
C LYS A 482 -13.08 -33.60 10.35
N THR A 483 -12.06 -34.36 9.99
CA THR A 483 -11.75 -34.73 8.61
C THR A 483 -12.42 -36.09 8.32
N PHE A 484 -13.13 -36.19 7.21
CA PHE A 484 -13.71 -37.43 6.77
C PHE A 484 -12.99 -37.96 5.54
N GLU A 485 -12.34 -39.11 5.66
CA GLU A 485 -11.66 -39.78 4.55
C GLU A 485 -12.61 -40.51 3.59
N ASN A 486 -13.90 -40.59 3.88
CA ASN A 486 -14.88 -41.38 3.08
C ASN A 486 -15.81 -40.45 2.28
N GLN A 487 -16.00 -40.82 1.02
CA GLN A 487 -16.69 -40.18 -0.10
C GLN A 487 -18.15 -39.71 0.13
N ASN A 488 -18.73 -39.85 1.30
CA ASN A 488 -20.02 -39.29 1.63
C ASN A 488 -19.80 -37.91 2.23
N ARG A 489 -20.21 -36.87 1.51
CA ARG A 489 -20.25 -35.48 1.95
C ARG A 489 -20.91 -35.37 3.30
N GLN A 490 -20.12 -35.30 4.35
CA GLN A 490 -20.63 -35.07 5.69
C GLN A 490 -20.43 -33.62 6.03
N MET A 491 -21.52 -32.97 6.37
CA MET A 491 -21.48 -31.62 6.94
C MET A 491 -20.94 -31.70 8.36
N VAL A 492 -20.19 -30.73 8.76
CA VAL A 492 -19.55 -30.63 10.07
C VAL A 492 -20.24 -29.55 10.87
N SER A 493 -20.44 -29.75 12.16
CA SER A 493 -20.95 -28.72 13.07
C SER A 493 -20.00 -28.49 14.24
N TYR A 494 -19.95 -27.27 14.73
CA TYR A 494 -19.15 -26.87 15.86
C TYR A 494 -19.99 -26.13 16.90
N ASP A 495 -19.60 -26.31 18.16
CA ASP A 495 -20.08 -25.51 19.26
C ASP A 495 -19.00 -24.49 19.61
N ILE A 496 -19.38 -23.22 19.73
CA ILE A 496 -18.47 -22.11 20.01
C ILE A 496 -18.89 -21.48 21.32
N ASN A 497 -17.99 -21.49 22.30
CA ASN A 497 -18.24 -20.87 23.60
C ASN A 497 -17.65 -19.46 23.62
N VAL A 498 -18.50 -18.48 23.88
CA VAL A 498 -18.09 -17.10 24.01
C VAL A 498 -18.52 -16.52 25.37
N GLU A 499 -17.72 -15.59 25.87
CA GLU A 499 -18.00 -14.83 27.07
C GLU A 499 -18.15 -13.36 26.72
N PHE A 500 -19.22 -12.72 27.22
CA PHE A 500 -19.43 -11.29 26.99
C PHE A 500 -18.35 -10.47 27.69
N SER A 501 -17.77 -9.52 27.00
CA SER A 501 -16.69 -8.65 27.53
C SER A 501 -17.14 -7.76 28.68
N HIS A 502 -18.43 -7.59 28.88
CA HIS A 502 -19.01 -6.80 29.96
C HIS A 502 -19.69 -7.69 30.97
N GLY A 503 -19.11 -7.76 32.17
CA GLY A 503 -19.74 -8.34 33.34
C GLY A 503 -20.56 -7.31 34.12
N TYR A 504 -21.54 -7.76 34.91
CA TYR A 504 -22.28 -6.93 35.86
C TYR A 504 -21.75 -7.15 37.26
N GLU A 505 -21.41 -6.04 37.94
CA GLU A 505 -21.14 -6.07 39.37
C GLU A 505 -22.38 -5.60 40.11
N ARG A 506 -22.87 -6.43 41.00
CA ARG A 506 -23.91 -6.08 41.95
C ARG A 506 -23.30 -5.98 43.34
N ARG A 507 -23.31 -4.81 43.93
CA ARG A 507 -22.85 -4.55 45.29
C ARG A 507 -23.99 -4.67 46.27
#